data_e4405aa6589eeef298a5404e11b4f071
#
_entry.id   e4405aa6589eeef298a5404e11b4f071
#
_cell.length_a   1.000
_cell.length_b   1.000
_cell.length_c   1.000
_cell.angle_alpha   90.00
_cell.angle_beta   90.00
_cell.angle_gamma   90.00
#
_symmetry.space_group_name_H-M   'P 1'
#
loop_
_entity.id
_entity.type
_entity.pdbx_description
1 polymer ?
#
loop_
_entity_poly.entity_id
_entity_poly.type
_entity_poly.pdbx_seq_one_letter_code
_entity_poly.pdbx_strand_id
1 'polypeptide(L)'
;MASWSEFAADVPRLADGVRRLLQQYGPGLGYLATVRADGGPRVHPVSPVLAEEGLFCFVIDSPKRRDLERDGRYALHSFPAEESDDEAYLAGRAQLVTDPARVTRLARRHCAIYDIDWRLFEFSIDVAMIAQHDIAGVARPAVQVWLEPGDQAGSGQPGQPRRAGSAAPTVDQGSAAA
;
A
#
# COMPACT_ATOMS: atom_id res chain seq x y z
N MET A 1 1.67 -13.33 6.37
CA MET A 1 2.46 -12.08 6.40
C MET A 1 3.89 -12.39 5.97
N ALA A 2 4.27 -11.95 4.79
CA ALA A 2 5.60 -12.18 4.24
C ALA A 2 6.53 -10.99 4.53
N SER A 3 7.81 -11.25 4.73
CA SER A 3 8.85 -10.22 4.67
C SER A 3 9.03 -9.72 3.24
N TRP A 4 9.72 -8.59 3.07
CA TRP A 4 10.09 -8.14 1.72
C TRP A 4 10.89 -9.17 0.94
N SER A 5 11.81 -9.89 1.59
CA SER A 5 12.65 -10.90 0.94
C SER A 5 11.84 -12.13 0.49
N GLU A 6 10.88 -12.58 1.27
CA GLU A 6 9.97 -13.67 0.89
C GLU A 6 9.08 -13.28 -0.29
N PHE A 7 8.47 -12.09 -0.23
CA PHE A 7 7.69 -11.52 -1.34
C PHE A 7 8.53 -11.40 -2.62
N ALA A 8 9.74 -10.85 -2.51
CA ALA A 8 10.61 -10.68 -3.67
C ALA A 8 11.13 -12.01 -4.25
N ALA A 9 11.28 -13.04 -3.42
CA ALA A 9 11.64 -14.37 -3.88
C ALA A 9 10.50 -15.07 -4.62
N ASP A 10 9.25 -14.86 -4.15
CA ASP A 10 8.06 -15.48 -4.75
C ASP A 10 7.67 -14.84 -6.09
N VAL A 11 7.68 -13.51 -6.17
CA VAL A 11 7.26 -12.75 -7.36
C VAL A 11 8.28 -11.65 -7.74
N PRO A 12 9.49 -12.01 -8.18
CA PRO A 12 10.60 -11.07 -8.33
C PRO A 12 10.30 -9.91 -9.29
N ARG A 13 9.57 -10.15 -10.38
CA ARG A 13 9.21 -9.08 -11.34
C ARG A 13 8.28 -8.04 -10.74
N LEU A 14 7.32 -8.47 -9.94
CA LEU A 14 6.40 -7.57 -9.23
C LEU A 14 7.16 -6.77 -8.18
N ALA A 15 8.01 -7.43 -7.40
CA ALA A 15 8.84 -6.79 -6.38
C ALA A 15 9.79 -5.73 -6.97
N ASP A 16 10.40 -6.01 -8.12
CA ASP A 16 11.24 -5.04 -8.84
C ASP A 16 10.42 -3.83 -9.32
N GLY A 17 9.21 -4.05 -9.82
CA GLY A 17 8.30 -2.98 -10.20
C GLY A 17 7.92 -2.08 -9.02
N VAL A 18 7.52 -2.69 -7.89
CA VAL A 18 7.22 -1.97 -6.65
C VAL A 18 8.44 -1.19 -6.15
N ARG A 19 9.62 -1.80 -6.12
CA ARG A 19 10.88 -1.14 -5.73
C ARG A 19 11.15 0.08 -6.59
N ARG A 20 11.06 -0.05 -7.91
CA ARG A 20 11.28 1.04 -8.85
C ARG A 20 10.35 2.22 -8.57
N LEU A 21 9.06 1.99 -8.38
CA LEU A 21 8.07 3.03 -8.13
C LEU A 21 8.24 3.69 -6.76
N LEU A 22 8.62 2.95 -5.73
CA LEU A 22 8.90 3.53 -4.42
C LEU A 22 10.20 4.35 -4.38
N GLN A 23 11.17 4.05 -5.26
CA GLN A 23 12.49 4.69 -5.27
C GLN A 23 12.73 5.63 -6.47
N GLN A 24 11.71 5.89 -7.29
CA GLN A 24 11.85 6.70 -8.52
C GLN A 24 12.37 8.13 -8.27
N TYR A 25 12.19 8.68 -7.07
CA TYR A 25 12.68 10.01 -6.68
C TYR A 25 13.90 9.94 -5.74
N GLY A 26 14.63 8.83 -5.72
CA GLY A 26 15.81 8.65 -4.86
C GLY A 26 15.49 7.80 -3.63
N PRO A 27 15.72 8.28 -2.39
CA PRO A 27 15.61 7.46 -1.18
C PRO A 27 14.16 7.22 -0.78
N GLY A 28 13.38 6.50 -1.56
CA GLY A 28 12.01 6.10 -1.25
C GLY A 28 11.04 7.25 -0.93
N LEU A 29 9.91 7.28 -1.63
CA LEU A 29 8.83 8.23 -1.36
C LEU A 29 7.48 7.54 -1.57
N GLY A 30 6.56 7.71 -0.62
CA GLY A 30 5.23 7.12 -0.71
C GLY A 30 4.25 7.73 0.29
N TYR A 31 3.01 7.33 0.16
CA TYR A 31 1.94 7.67 1.10
C TYR A 31 1.62 6.48 1.98
N LEU A 32 1.80 6.64 3.29
CA LEU A 32 1.47 5.65 4.29
C LEU A 32 0.09 5.96 4.88
N ALA A 33 -0.83 5.03 4.75
CA ALA A 33 -2.09 5.02 5.48
C ALA A 33 -1.95 4.19 6.76
N THR A 34 -2.47 4.72 7.87
CA THR A 34 -2.56 4.08 9.19
C THR A 34 -3.98 4.13 9.70
N VAL A 35 -4.29 3.33 10.73
CA VAL A 35 -5.60 3.27 11.37
C VAL A 35 -5.59 4.12 12.63
N ARG A 36 -6.41 5.15 12.70
CA ARG A 36 -6.60 6.00 13.88
C ARG A 36 -7.30 5.25 15.02
N ALA A 37 -7.26 5.82 16.25
CA ALA A 37 -7.91 5.24 17.40
C ALA A 37 -9.44 5.09 17.24
N ASP A 38 -10.06 5.96 16.45
CA ASP A 38 -11.50 5.91 16.11
C ASP A 38 -11.81 4.98 14.93
N GLY A 39 -10.81 4.25 14.40
CA GLY A 39 -10.95 3.37 13.25
C GLY A 39 -10.84 4.07 11.88
N GLY A 40 -10.83 5.40 11.86
CA GLY A 40 -10.69 6.17 10.61
C GLY A 40 -9.29 6.06 10.00
N PRO A 41 -9.15 6.25 8.68
CA PRO A 41 -7.84 6.27 8.03
C PRO A 41 -7.09 7.58 8.30
N ARG A 42 -5.77 7.50 8.28
CA ARG A 42 -4.86 8.64 8.30
C ARG A 42 -3.80 8.42 7.24
N VAL A 43 -3.54 9.40 6.40
CA VAL A 43 -2.54 9.31 5.32
C VAL A 43 -1.46 10.36 5.51
N HIS A 44 -0.20 9.96 5.35
CA HIS A 44 0.95 10.84 5.45
C HIS A 44 2.02 10.46 4.43
N PRO A 45 2.78 11.42 3.90
CA PRO A 45 4.00 11.12 3.17
C PRO A 45 5.03 10.48 4.10
N VAL A 46 5.77 9.51 3.58
CA VAL A 46 6.86 8.81 4.26
C VAL A 46 7.98 8.50 3.28
N SER A 47 9.17 8.23 3.82
CA SER A 47 10.31 7.74 3.06
C SER A 47 10.56 6.27 3.43
N PRO A 48 9.96 5.32 2.70
CA PRO A 48 10.20 3.91 2.93
C PRO A 48 11.63 3.54 2.55
N VAL A 49 12.24 2.67 3.35
CA VAL A 49 13.59 2.16 3.13
C VAL A 49 13.48 0.70 2.70
N LEU A 50 13.93 0.41 1.49
CA LEU A 50 14.10 -0.93 0.98
C LEU A 50 15.56 -1.34 1.13
N ALA A 51 15.82 -2.24 2.05
CA ALA A 51 17.11 -2.87 2.26
C ALA A 51 17.03 -4.37 1.95
N GLU A 52 18.19 -5.05 1.88
CA GLU A 52 18.25 -6.51 1.66
C GLU A 52 17.45 -7.28 2.72
N GLU A 53 17.36 -6.71 3.92
CA GLU A 53 16.71 -7.32 5.09
C GLU A 53 15.19 -7.13 5.11
N GLY A 54 14.63 -6.15 4.39
CA GLY A 54 13.21 -5.87 4.46
C GLY A 54 12.76 -4.51 3.96
N LEU A 55 11.50 -4.20 4.21
CA LEU A 55 10.88 -2.89 4.01
C LEU A 55 10.72 -2.20 5.36
N PHE A 56 11.26 -0.98 5.47
CA PHE A 56 11.31 -0.25 6.74
C PHE A 56 10.86 1.20 6.58
N CYS A 57 10.53 1.82 7.71
CA CYS A 57 10.35 3.26 7.79
C CYS A 57 10.83 3.80 9.16
N PHE A 58 11.62 4.88 9.13
CA PHE A 58 11.96 5.66 10.32
C PHE A 58 10.83 6.67 10.56
N VAL A 59 10.11 6.50 11.67
CA VAL A 59 8.93 7.32 11.97
C VAL A 59 9.21 8.18 13.20
N ILE A 60 9.22 9.49 13.00
CA ILE A 60 9.38 10.48 14.08
C ILE A 60 8.18 10.47 15.03
N ASP A 61 8.28 11.10 16.19
CA ASP A 61 7.12 11.27 17.08
C ASP A 61 6.02 12.03 16.36
N SER A 62 4.89 11.35 16.16
CA SER A 62 3.79 11.82 15.34
C SER A 62 2.53 10.98 15.56
N PRO A 63 1.35 11.48 15.16
CA PRO A 63 0.13 10.68 15.21
C PRO A 63 0.22 9.33 14.47
N LYS A 64 0.93 9.27 13.33
CA LYS A 64 1.11 8.01 12.58
C LYS A 64 1.95 6.99 13.35
N ARG A 65 2.96 7.42 14.14
CA ARG A 65 3.72 6.51 15.01
C ARG A 65 2.83 5.87 16.07
N ARG A 66 2.02 6.69 16.75
CA ARG A 66 1.07 6.19 17.75
C ARG A 66 0.00 5.26 17.16
N ASP A 67 -0.41 5.53 15.92
CA ASP A 67 -1.31 4.64 15.18
C ASP A 67 -0.64 3.27 14.94
N LEU A 68 0.60 3.23 14.42
CA LEU A 68 1.33 2.00 14.14
C LEU A 68 1.67 1.20 15.41
N GLU A 69 2.00 1.87 16.51
CA GLU A 69 2.25 1.24 17.81
C GLU A 69 0.99 0.57 18.39
N ARG A 70 -0.18 1.15 18.15
CA ARG A 70 -1.47 0.63 18.61
C ARG A 70 -2.07 -0.41 17.67
N ASP A 71 -2.05 -0.13 16.39
CA ASP A 71 -2.65 -0.95 15.33
C ASP A 71 -1.69 -0.98 14.14
N GLY A 72 -0.91 -2.04 14.04
CA GLY A 72 0.13 -2.15 13.02
C GLY A 72 -0.38 -2.25 11.58
N ARG A 73 -1.68 -2.28 11.32
CA ARG A 73 -2.21 -2.32 9.95
C ARG A 73 -1.81 -1.08 9.17
N TYR A 74 -1.38 -1.29 7.95
CA TYR A 74 -0.96 -0.21 7.07
C TYR A 74 -1.37 -0.47 5.61
N ALA A 75 -1.40 0.62 4.84
CA ALA A 75 -1.30 0.59 3.39
C ALA A 75 -0.25 1.62 2.96
N LEU A 76 0.60 1.24 2.03
CA LEU A 76 1.65 2.08 1.46
C LEU A 76 1.44 2.16 -0.05
N HIS A 77 1.31 3.38 -0.57
CA HIS A 77 1.18 3.66 -1.99
C HIS A 77 2.42 4.42 -2.49
N SER A 78 2.89 4.11 -3.68
CA SER A 78 3.96 4.89 -4.32
C SER A 78 3.54 6.34 -4.51
N PHE A 79 4.51 7.26 -4.53
CA PHE A 79 4.25 8.61 -4.99
C PHE A 79 3.94 8.59 -6.49
N PRO A 80 3.07 9.47 -7.00
CA PRO A 80 2.78 9.52 -8.44
C PRO A 80 4.05 9.70 -9.27
N ALA A 81 4.16 8.96 -10.36
CA ALA A 81 5.25 9.12 -11.31
C ALA A 81 5.02 10.38 -12.16
N GLU A 82 6.11 11.05 -12.60
CA GLU A 82 6.00 12.25 -13.44
C GLU A 82 5.64 11.93 -14.89
N GLU A 83 6.11 10.76 -15.38
CA GLU A 83 6.03 10.41 -16.80
C GLU A 83 5.00 9.31 -17.10
N SER A 84 4.38 8.74 -16.07
CA SER A 84 3.38 7.68 -16.21
C SER A 84 2.39 7.72 -15.06
N ASP A 85 1.22 7.10 -15.26
CA ASP A 85 0.24 6.85 -14.21
C ASP A 85 0.49 5.52 -13.48
N ASP A 86 1.69 4.93 -13.63
CA ASP A 86 2.06 3.69 -12.96
C ASP A 86 2.02 3.86 -11.44
N GLU A 87 1.44 2.89 -10.76
CA GLU A 87 1.30 2.92 -9.31
C GLU A 87 1.65 1.57 -8.67
N ALA A 88 2.15 1.64 -7.44
CA ALA A 88 2.39 0.47 -6.61
C ALA A 88 1.69 0.63 -5.26
N TYR A 89 1.15 -0.47 -4.77
CA TYR A 89 0.45 -0.56 -3.50
C TYR A 89 0.93 -1.77 -2.72
N LEU A 90 1.18 -1.58 -1.43
CA LEU A 90 1.47 -2.63 -0.46
C LEU A 90 0.55 -2.48 0.74
N ALA A 91 0.10 -3.60 1.30
CA ALA A 91 -0.61 -3.60 2.58
C ALA A 91 -0.16 -4.79 3.43
N GLY A 92 -0.29 -4.64 4.74
CA GLY A 92 0.09 -5.66 5.71
C GLY A 92 0.17 -5.08 7.12
N ARG A 93 1.21 -5.49 7.86
CA ARG A 93 1.43 -5.03 9.23
C ARG A 93 2.82 -4.45 9.43
N ALA A 94 2.88 -3.36 10.17
CA ALA A 94 4.11 -2.76 10.66
C ALA A 94 4.38 -3.23 12.09
N GLN A 95 5.65 -3.54 12.38
CA GLN A 95 6.10 -3.93 13.70
C GLN A 95 7.32 -3.09 14.11
N LEU A 96 7.36 -2.72 15.39
CA LEU A 96 8.52 -2.01 15.94
C LEU A 96 9.75 -2.91 15.93
N VAL A 97 10.86 -2.43 15.36
CA VAL A 97 12.15 -3.11 15.44
C VAL A 97 12.79 -2.83 16.80
N THR A 98 12.94 -3.85 17.61
CA THR A 98 13.45 -3.74 18.99
C THR A 98 14.91 -4.14 19.14
N ASP A 99 15.52 -4.80 18.14
CA ASP A 99 16.95 -5.15 18.16
C ASP A 99 17.83 -3.91 17.99
N PRO A 100 18.60 -3.49 19.03
CA PRO A 100 19.39 -2.27 18.95
C PRO A 100 20.51 -2.33 17.90
N ALA A 101 21.05 -3.52 17.64
CA ALA A 101 22.11 -3.69 16.64
C ALA A 101 21.56 -3.46 15.23
N ARG A 102 20.39 -4.01 14.94
CA ARG A 102 19.68 -3.82 13.67
C ARG A 102 19.25 -2.37 13.48
N VAL A 103 18.69 -1.75 14.52
CA VAL A 103 18.30 -0.33 14.51
C VAL A 103 19.52 0.55 14.21
N THR A 104 20.63 0.37 14.92
CA THR A 104 21.85 1.16 14.71
C THR A 104 22.43 0.99 13.31
N ARG A 105 22.47 -0.24 12.80
CA ARG A 105 22.99 -0.55 11.46
C ARG A 105 22.18 0.15 10.36
N LEU A 106 20.85 0.02 10.41
CA LEU A 106 19.97 0.64 9.43
C LEU A 106 19.95 2.16 9.54
N ALA A 107 19.98 2.71 10.76
CA ALA A 107 20.01 4.15 10.97
C ALA A 107 21.27 4.79 10.38
N ARG A 108 22.46 4.22 10.62
CA ARG A 108 23.71 4.72 10.05
C ARG A 108 23.71 4.79 8.53
N ARG A 109 22.99 3.91 7.89
CA ARG A 109 22.98 3.80 6.42
C ARG A 109 21.86 4.63 5.77
N HIS A 110 20.72 4.80 6.44
CA HIS A 110 19.50 5.30 5.83
C HIS A 110 18.85 6.47 6.55
N CYS A 111 19.28 6.81 7.77
CA CYS A 111 18.69 7.91 8.54
C CYS A 111 19.68 9.06 8.67
N ALA A 112 19.35 10.20 8.08
CA ALA A 112 20.20 11.40 8.15
C ALA A 112 19.92 12.28 9.39
N ILE A 113 18.91 11.94 10.21
CA ILE A 113 18.40 12.79 11.29
C ILE A 113 18.67 12.10 12.62
N TYR A 114 19.81 12.44 13.26
CA TYR A 114 20.27 11.77 14.48
C TYR A 114 19.68 12.36 15.78
N ASP A 115 19.23 13.62 15.77
CA ASP A 115 18.80 14.36 16.98
C ASP A 115 17.29 14.43 17.18
N ILE A 116 16.52 13.65 16.44
CA ILE A 116 15.06 13.61 16.55
C ILE A 116 14.62 12.25 17.10
N ASP A 117 13.62 12.23 17.99
CA ASP A 117 13.00 10.99 18.46
C ASP A 117 12.27 10.29 17.31
N TRP A 118 12.83 9.19 16.84
CA TRP A 118 12.25 8.30 15.83
C TRP A 118 12.22 6.86 16.31
N ARG A 119 11.36 6.08 15.68
CA ARG A 119 11.30 4.63 15.83
C ARG A 119 11.42 3.98 14.47
N LEU A 120 12.05 2.82 14.42
CA LEU A 120 12.15 2.01 13.21
C LEU A 120 11.03 0.97 13.20
N PHE A 121 10.23 0.98 12.14
CA PHE A 121 9.22 -0.04 11.89
C PHE A 121 9.64 -0.89 10.70
N GLU A 122 9.42 -2.20 10.81
CA GLU A 122 9.51 -3.16 9.72
C GLU A 122 8.09 -3.47 9.23
N PHE A 123 7.92 -3.59 7.91
CA PHE A 123 6.64 -3.78 7.25
C PHE A 123 6.60 -5.18 6.63
N SER A 124 5.73 -6.05 7.14
CA SER A 124 5.36 -7.30 6.48
C SER A 124 4.26 -7.06 5.46
N ILE A 125 4.20 -7.90 4.43
CA ILE A 125 3.34 -7.72 3.26
C ILE A 125 2.33 -8.86 3.21
N ASP A 126 1.05 -8.50 3.15
CA ASP A 126 -0.07 -9.42 2.90
C ASP A 126 -0.58 -9.28 1.47
N VAL A 127 -0.51 -8.05 0.94
CA VAL A 127 -0.95 -7.69 -0.41
C VAL A 127 0.09 -6.80 -1.08
N ALA A 128 0.42 -7.12 -2.33
CA ALA A 128 1.17 -6.23 -3.21
C ALA A 128 0.45 -6.09 -4.55
N MET A 129 0.45 -4.88 -5.11
CA MET A 129 -0.16 -4.58 -6.40
C MET A 129 0.72 -3.61 -7.17
N ILE A 130 0.75 -3.77 -8.49
CA ILE A 130 1.24 -2.78 -9.43
C ILE A 130 0.20 -2.60 -10.53
N ALA A 131 -0.11 -1.35 -10.87
CA ALA A 131 -0.85 -1.00 -12.06
C ALA A 131 0.08 -0.26 -13.02
N GLN A 132 0.16 -0.74 -14.25
CA GLN A 132 0.97 -0.15 -15.31
C GLN A 132 0.05 0.40 -16.40
N HIS A 133 0.22 1.67 -16.71
CA HIS A 133 -0.58 2.38 -17.70
C HIS A 133 0.17 2.43 -19.03
N ASP A 134 -0.57 2.29 -20.11
CA ASP A 134 0.00 2.49 -21.45
C ASP A 134 0.25 3.99 -21.68
N ILE A 135 1.43 4.31 -22.22
CA ILE A 135 1.87 5.70 -22.54
C ILE A 135 0.86 6.41 -23.44
N ALA A 136 0.09 5.68 -24.24
CA ALA A 136 -0.95 6.25 -25.11
C ALA A 136 -2.27 6.57 -24.39
N GLY A 137 -2.46 6.16 -23.13
CA GLY A 137 -3.66 6.43 -22.33
C GLY A 137 -4.96 5.79 -22.88
N VAL A 138 -4.85 4.83 -23.79
CA VAL A 138 -6.00 4.27 -24.55
C VAL A 138 -6.43 2.91 -23.98
N ALA A 139 -5.56 2.18 -23.32
CA ALA A 139 -5.85 0.87 -22.77
C ALA A 139 -6.09 0.92 -21.25
N ARG A 140 -6.87 -0.05 -20.74
CA ARG A 140 -6.96 -0.24 -19.29
C ARG A 140 -5.59 -0.62 -18.73
N PRO A 141 -5.23 -0.15 -17.51
CA PRO A 141 -3.96 -0.51 -16.91
C PRO A 141 -3.81 -2.03 -16.76
N ALA A 142 -2.62 -2.53 -17.00
CA ALA A 142 -2.25 -3.89 -16.68
C ALA A 142 -2.02 -3.99 -15.17
N VAL A 143 -2.92 -4.65 -14.46
CA VAL A 143 -2.86 -4.81 -13.00
C VAL A 143 -2.34 -6.19 -12.65
N GLN A 144 -1.30 -6.24 -11.82
CA GLN A 144 -0.78 -7.46 -11.20
C GLN A 144 -1.00 -7.36 -9.69
N VAL A 145 -1.53 -8.42 -9.10
CA VAL A 145 -1.77 -8.51 -7.64
C VAL A 145 -1.13 -9.78 -7.11
N TRP A 146 -0.44 -9.67 -6.01
CA TRP A 146 0.05 -10.77 -5.21
C TRP A 146 -0.62 -10.74 -3.83
N LEU A 147 -1.05 -11.89 -3.37
CA LEU A 147 -1.60 -12.12 -2.03
C LEU A 147 -0.72 -13.14 -1.33
N GLU A 148 -0.37 -12.89 -0.10
CA GLU A 148 0.40 -13.84 0.70
C GLU A 148 -0.33 -15.18 0.83
N PRO A 149 0.31 -16.32 0.49
CA PRO A 149 -0.37 -17.62 0.35
C PRO A 149 -1.09 -18.14 1.60
N GLY A 150 -0.82 -17.58 2.79
CA GLY A 150 -1.47 -17.96 4.04
C GLY A 150 -2.81 -17.28 4.34
N ASP A 151 -3.15 -16.19 3.64
CA ASP A 151 -4.31 -15.34 3.97
C ASP A 151 -5.61 -15.76 3.23
N GLN A 152 -5.56 -16.75 2.34
CA GLN A 152 -6.73 -17.22 1.57
C GLN A 152 -7.75 -18.04 2.39
N ALA A 153 -7.47 -18.35 3.65
CA ALA A 153 -8.37 -19.16 4.49
C ALA A 153 -9.54 -18.37 5.13
N GLY A 154 -9.63 -17.05 4.95
CA GLY A 154 -10.59 -16.18 5.63
C GLY A 154 -11.45 -15.26 4.76
N SER A 155 -11.22 -15.15 3.45
CA SER A 155 -12.02 -14.28 2.59
C SER A 155 -13.20 -15.04 1.98
N GLY A 156 -14.38 -14.85 2.57
CA GLY A 156 -15.65 -15.17 1.93
C GLY A 156 -15.69 -14.53 0.52
N GLN A 157 -16.17 -15.27 -0.46
CA GLN A 157 -16.30 -14.83 -1.85
C GLN A 157 -16.82 -13.39 -1.94
N PRO A 158 -16.22 -12.52 -2.75
CA PRO A 158 -16.83 -11.23 -3.04
C PRO A 158 -18.19 -11.48 -3.68
N GLY A 159 -19.25 -10.98 -3.04
CA GLY A 159 -20.62 -11.13 -3.49
C GLY A 159 -20.74 -10.68 -4.94
N GLN A 160 -21.28 -11.56 -5.80
CA GLN A 160 -21.64 -11.19 -7.16
C GLN A 160 -22.52 -9.93 -7.12
N PRO A 161 -22.30 -8.95 -7.99
CA PRO A 161 -23.16 -7.79 -8.07
C PRO A 161 -24.57 -8.28 -8.42
N ARG A 162 -25.55 -8.00 -7.55
CA ARG A 162 -26.95 -8.23 -7.82
C ARG A 162 -27.31 -7.49 -9.10
N ARG A 163 -27.76 -8.21 -10.13
CA ARG A 163 -28.36 -7.63 -11.32
C ARG A 163 -29.53 -6.78 -10.86
N ALA A 164 -29.46 -5.46 -11.09
CA ALA A 164 -30.60 -4.57 -10.95
C ALA A 164 -31.67 -5.03 -11.94
N GLY A 165 -32.84 -5.41 -11.43
CA GLY A 165 -33.99 -5.74 -12.23
C GLY A 165 -34.38 -4.49 -13.05
N SER A 166 -34.42 -4.63 -14.37
CA SER A 166 -34.96 -3.67 -15.29
C SER A 166 -36.49 -3.61 -15.08
N ALA A 167 -36.95 -2.59 -14.34
CA ALA A 167 -38.33 -2.16 -14.37
C ALA A 167 -38.43 -1.04 -15.40
N ALA A 168 -38.97 -1.35 -16.58
CA ALA A 168 -39.34 -0.35 -17.56
C ALA A 168 -40.53 0.48 -17.03
N PRO A 169 -40.52 1.82 -17.15
CA PRO A 169 -41.70 2.60 -16.84
C PRO A 169 -42.74 2.45 -17.97
N THR A 170 -43.92 2.00 -17.61
CA THR A 170 -45.10 2.00 -18.49
C THR A 170 -45.52 3.46 -18.68
N VAL A 171 -45.43 3.96 -19.92
CA VAL A 171 -45.98 5.26 -20.30
C VAL A 171 -47.47 5.07 -20.50
N ASP A 172 -48.28 5.63 -19.61
CA ASP A 172 -49.72 5.76 -19.75
C ASP A 172 -50.02 6.93 -20.75
N GLN A 173 -50.57 6.58 -21.90
CA GLN A 173 -51.09 7.55 -22.88
C GLN A 173 -52.53 7.89 -22.49
N GLY A 174 -52.69 8.93 -21.67
CA GLY A 174 -54.00 9.55 -21.42
C GLY A 174 -54.48 10.29 -22.62
N SER A 175 -55.60 9.82 -23.19
CA SER A 175 -56.41 10.43 -24.20
C SER A 175 -56.88 11.84 -23.78
N ALA A 176 -56.63 12.85 -24.61
CA ALA A 176 -57.32 14.12 -24.53
C ALA A 176 -58.35 14.20 -25.65
N ALA A 177 -59.62 14.28 -25.29
CA ALA A 177 -60.70 14.68 -26.14
C ALA A 177 -61.40 15.89 -25.51
N ALA A 178 -61.73 16.87 -26.37
CA ALA A 178 -62.53 18.08 -26.27
C ALA A 178 -61.74 19.38 -26.18
#